data_6e369dc47fc04eaa1f2521360512ffdd
#
_entry.id   6e369dc47fc04eaa1f2521360512ffdd
#
_cell.length_a   1.000
_cell.length_b   1.000
_cell.length_c   1.000
_cell.angle_alpha   90.00
_cell.angle_beta   90.00
_cell.angle_gamma   90.00
#
_symmetry.space_group_name_H-M   'P 1'
#
loop_
_entity.id
_entity.type
_entity.pdbx_description
1 polymer ?
#
loop_
_entity_poly.entity_id
_entity_poly.type
_entity_poly.pdbx_seq_one_letter_code
_entity_poly.pdbx_strand_id
1 'polypeptide(L)'
;AAVVRKKPRYVDLEKCIGCRQCEYQCPVLVPDEEQGGFAARKAIYIPFANAIPQKALVDASNCILCGRCARICPTKAVNYADQPEEITLRAATAIVATGYDVTPLRDKPQFGGGQLANVITAMQMERLLAPHGPYNRLLRPSDGKQPESVAYVQCAASRDRTVGIPYCSRVCCMYAIKQAMLISGALPLADVTIYYIDIRAFGKGYEQFFQNAQAMGIQFVKAKPAITGNTADGGVSLRYELQEGDGRIVTAEHDLVVLSLGLVPGWSPEGVCPLACGEDRFIKTVKPKLFPNLTDMPGVFVAGAAAGPKDIVDSIAEAGAAAMEASNYLTARPRPTAKAAG
;
A
#
# COMPACT_ATOMS: atom_id res chain seq x y z
N ALA A 1 21.64 13.94 14.32
CA ALA A 1 22.25 12.92 13.47
C ALA A 1 21.34 11.69 13.45
N ALA A 2 21.26 11.03 12.33
CA ALA A 2 20.57 9.74 12.19
C ALA A 2 21.60 8.67 11.78
N VAL A 3 21.54 7.50 12.41
CA VAL A 3 22.34 6.34 12.01
C VAL A 3 21.44 5.47 11.12
N VAL A 4 21.89 5.26 9.89
CA VAL A 4 21.18 4.46 8.89
C VAL A 4 21.97 3.20 8.61
N ARG A 5 21.34 2.04 8.78
CA ARG A 5 21.91 0.76 8.40
C ARG A 5 21.54 0.45 6.94
N LYS A 6 22.50 0.62 6.05
CA LYS A 6 22.36 0.23 4.64
C LYS A 6 22.46 -1.28 4.53
N LYS A 7 21.40 -1.92 4.04
CA LYS A 7 21.38 -3.37 3.81
C LYS A 7 22.25 -3.72 2.60
N PRO A 8 22.95 -4.86 2.61
CA PRO A 8 23.72 -5.32 1.47
C PRO A 8 22.79 -5.62 0.31
N ARG A 9 23.21 -5.27 -0.89
CA ARG A 9 22.49 -5.52 -2.13
C ARG A 9 22.99 -6.77 -2.83
N TYR A 10 24.18 -7.22 -2.48
CA TYR A 10 24.91 -8.33 -3.07
C TYR A 10 25.15 -8.17 -4.57
N VAL A 11 24.97 -6.97 -5.09
CA VAL A 11 25.23 -6.58 -6.48
C VAL A 11 25.87 -5.20 -6.48
N ASP A 12 27.07 -5.12 -7.05
CA ASP A 12 27.80 -3.88 -7.26
C ASP A 12 27.08 -3.01 -8.28
N LEU A 13 26.61 -1.85 -7.83
CA LEU A 13 25.81 -0.93 -8.66
C LEU A 13 26.61 -0.30 -9.80
N GLU A 14 27.92 -0.13 -9.66
CA GLU A 14 28.77 0.47 -10.68
C GLU A 14 29.03 -0.54 -11.82
N LYS A 15 29.20 -1.80 -11.47
CA LYS A 15 29.44 -2.89 -12.44
C LYS A 15 28.17 -3.41 -13.08
N CYS A 16 27.03 -3.40 -12.38
CA CYS A 16 25.79 -3.95 -12.94
C CYS A 16 25.28 -3.08 -14.09
N ILE A 17 25.04 -3.67 -15.25
CA ILE A 17 24.49 -3.01 -16.45
C ILE A 17 23.00 -3.24 -16.66
N GLY A 18 22.31 -3.91 -15.73
CA GLY A 18 20.86 -4.14 -15.82
C GLY A 18 20.41 -5.14 -16.89
N CYS A 19 21.30 -6.01 -17.39
CA CYS A 19 21.03 -6.93 -18.49
C CYS A 19 20.11 -8.11 -18.17
N ARG A 20 19.72 -8.32 -16.90
CA ARG A 20 18.82 -9.37 -16.40
C ARG A 20 19.30 -10.83 -16.63
N GLN A 21 20.47 -11.09 -17.17
CA GLN A 21 20.97 -12.48 -17.38
C GLN A 21 21.00 -13.29 -16.09
N CYS A 22 21.37 -12.66 -14.97
CA CYS A 22 21.34 -13.29 -13.65
C CYS A 22 19.94 -13.71 -13.21
N GLU A 23 18.92 -12.92 -13.54
CA GLU A 23 17.52 -13.19 -13.25
C GLU A 23 17.02 -14.41 -14.05
N TYR A 24 17.31 -14.49 -15.35
CA TYR A 24 16.95 -15.65 -16.18
C TYR A 24 17.62 -16.96 -15.73
N GLN A 25 18.81 -16.89 -15.16
CA GLN A 25 19.55 -18.07 -14.70
C GLN A 25 19.21 -18.50 -13.27
N CYS A 26 18.50 -17.68 -12.51
CA CYS A 26 18.12 -18.01 -11.15
C CYS A 26 17.06 -19.12 -11.11
N PRO A 27 17.30 -20.24 -10.41
CA PRO A 27 16.31 -21.33 -10.32
C PRO A 27 15.20 -21.05 -9.31
N VAL A 28 15.41 -20.09 -8.41
CA VAL A 28 14.47 -19.80 -7.32
C VAL A 28 13.30 -18.96 -7.85
N LEU A 29 12.08 -19.33 -7.44
CA LEU A 29 10.85 -18.57 -7.66
C LEU A 29 10.22 -18.30 -6.30
N VAL A 30 9.87 -17.03 -6.07
CA VAL A 30 9.15 -16.59 -4.88
C VAL A 30 7.99 -15.69 -5.30
N PRO A 31 6.93 -15.57 -4.49
CA PRO A 31 5.88 -14.61 -4.76
C PRO A 31 6.43 -13.20 -4.95
N ASP A 32 5.92 -12.48 -5.93
CA ASP A 32 6.26 -11.08 -6.17
C ASP A 32 5.31 -10.17 -5.37
N GLU A 33 5.82 -9.61 -4.29
CA GLU A 33 5.07 -8.73 -3.41
C GLU A 33 4.62 -7.44 -4.12
N GLU A 34 5.43 -6.92 -5.06
CA GLU A 34 5.09 -5.76 -5.89
C GLU A 34 3.91 -6.04 -6.82
N GLN A 35 3.65 -7.32 -7.12
CA GLN A 35 2.50 -7.78 -7.87
C GLN A 35 1.38 -8.32 -6.97
N GLY A 36 1.37 -7.94 -5.70
CA GLY A 36 0.37 -8.41 -4.73
C GLY A 36 0.42 -9.91 -4.44
N GLY A 37 1.51 -10.58 -4.76
CA GLY A 37 1.69 -12.03 -4.63
C GLY A 37 1.09 -12.84 -5.77
N PHE A 38 0.50 -12.22 -6.80
CA PHE A 38 -0.13 -12.89 -7.95
C PHE A 38 0.84 -13.27 -9.08
N ALA A 39 2.08 -12.81 -9.02
CA ALA A 39 3.15 -13.22 -9.91
C ALA A 39 4.31 -13.80 -9.11
N ALA A 40 5.27 -14.41 -9.80
CA ALA A 40 6.50 -14.89 -9.21
C ALA A 40 7.69 -14.07 -9.71
N ARG A 41 8.66 -13.82 -8.83
CA ARG A 41 9.96 -13.23 -9.14
C ARG A 41 11.10 -14.17 -8.77
N LYS A 42 12.28 -13.86 -9.25
CA LYS A 42 13.50 -14.59 -8.90
C LYS A 42 14.10 -14.07 -7.58
N ALA A 43 14.96 -14.90 -6.94
CA ALA A 43 15.71 -14.43 -5.76
C ALA A 43 16.80 -13.39 -6.13
N ILE A 44 17.22 -13.28 -7.39
CA ILE A 44 17.96 -12.14 -7.92
C ILE A 44 17.11 -11.49 -9.01
N TYR A 45 16.84 -10.20 -8.90
CA TYR A 45 15.85 -9.52 -9.75
C TYR A 45 16.09 -8.01 -9.81
N ILE A 46 15.51 -7.37 -10.79
CA ILE A 46 15.32 -5.92 -10.82
C ILE A 46 13.89 -5.65 -10.33
N PRO A 47 13.67 -4.81 -9.29
CA PRO A 47 12.38 -4.72 -8.59
C PRO A 47 11.17 -4.47 -9.49
N PHE A 48 11.29 -3.57 -10.47
CA PHE A 48 10.23 -3.27 -11.44
C PHE A 48 10.82 -2.69 -12.72
N ALA A 49 10.02 -2.67 -13.80
CA ALA A 49 10.49 -2.37 -15.13
C ALA A 49 11.13 -0.97 -15.30
N ASN A 50 10.65 0.02 -14.56
CA ASN A 50 11.14 1.41 -14.57
C ASN A 50 11.92 1.79 -13.30
N ALA A 51 12.51 0.82 -12.59
CA ALA A 51 13.34 1.08 -11.42
C ALA A 51 14.54 1.98 -11.76
N ILE A 52 14.83 2.95 -10.91
CA ILE A 52 16.00 3.83 -11.03
C ILE A 52 16.86 3.68 -9.76
N PRO A 53 18.08 3.18 -9.87
CA PRO A 53 18.73 2.62 -11.08
C PRO A 53 18.18 1.25 -11.47
N GLN A 54 18.15 0.92 -12.78
CA GLN A 54 17.82 -0.41 -13.28
C GLN A 54 18.96 -1.40 -13.00
N LYS A 55 19.11 -1.78 -11.75
CA LYS A 55 20.19 -2.65 -11.25
C LYS A 55 19.59 -3.79 -10.45
N ALA A 56 20.16 -4.97 -10.59
CA ALA A 56 19.71 -6.13 -9.85
C ALA A 56 20.01 -6.02 -8.33
N LEU A 57 19.28 -6.79 -7.55
CA LEU A 57 19.55 -7.06 -6.14
C LEU A 57 19.29 -8.53 -5.84
N VAL A 58 19.89 -9.06 -4.79
CA VAL A 58 19.66 -10.41 -4.31
C VAL A 58 18.77 -10.36 -3.06
N ASP A 59 17.66 -11.08 -3.11
CA ASP A 59 16.86 -11.40 -1.95
C ASP A 59 17.55 -12.51 -1.14
N ALA A 60 18.32 -12.11 -0.16
CA ALA A 60 19.14 -13.04 0.63
C ALA A 60 18.33 -14.05 1.43
N SER A 61 17.08 -13.71 1.79
CA SER A 61 16.19 -14.58 2.56
C SER A 61 15.72 -15.79 1.75
N ASN A 62 15.64 -15.65 0.43
CA ASN A 62 15.18 -16.69 -0.49
C ASN A 62 16.30 -17.26 -1.39
N CYS A 63 17.50 -16.68 -1.31
CA CYS A 63 18.63 -17.12 -2.13
C CYS A 63 19.24 -18.43 -1.61
N ILE A 64 19.33 -19.46 -2.45
CA ILE A 64 19.97 -20.75 -2.12
C ILE A 64 21.47 -20.79 -2.36
N LEU A 65 22.12 -19.68 -2.64
CA LEU A 65 23.57 -19.53 -2.83
C LEU A 65 24.17 -20.45 -3.93
N CYS A 66 23.41 -20.82 -4.96
CA CYS A 66 23.86 -21.74 -6.02
C CYS A 66 24.93 -21.15 -6.96
N GLY A 67 25.21 -19.86 -6.91
CA GLY A 67 26.26 -19.16 -7.67
C GLY A 67 26.00 -18.99 -9.18
N ARG A 68 24.86 -19.42 -9.73
CA ARG A 68 24.57 -19.32 -11.17
C ARG A 68 24.60 -17.89 -11.68
N CYS A 69 23.98 -16.96 -10.93
CA CYS A 69 23.94 -15.54 -11.28
C CYS A 69 25.34 -14.90 -11.31
N ALA A 70 26.24 -15.28 -10.40
CA ALA A 70 27.62 -14.79 -10.40
C ALA A 70 28.41 -15.32 -11.61
N ARG A 71 28.22 -16.59 -11.98
CA ARG A 71 28.92 -17.21 -13.13
C ARG A 71 28.50 -16.61 -14.47
N ILE A 72 27.21 -16.31 -14.66
CA ILE A 72 26.71 -15.76 -15.93
C ILE A 72 26.91 -14.25 -16.05
N CYS A 73 27.18 -13.53 -14.96
CA CYS A 73 27.30 -12.07 -14.98
C CYS A 73 28.51 -11.61 -15.82
N PRO A 74 28.29 -10.92 -16.96
CA PRO A 74 29.37 -10.52 -17.84
C PRO A 74 30.31 -9.49 -17.20
N THR A 75 29.81 -8.69 -16.26
CA THR A 75 30.54 -7.64 -15.57
C THR A 75 31.01 -8.05 -14.18
N LYS A 76 30.73 -9.29 -13.75
CA LYS A 76 31.07 -9.80 -12.42
C LYS A 76 30.56 -8.90 -11.28
N ALA A 77 29.36 -8.36 -11.45
CA ALA A 77 28.75 -7.45 -10.50
C ALA A 77 28.19 -8.14 -9.23
N VAL A 78 27.94 -9.46 -9.26
CA VAL A 78 27.41 -10.18 -8.09
C VAL A 78 28.51 -10.38 -7.04
N ASN A 79 28.26 -9.88 -5.82
CA ASN A 79 29.19 -9.94 -4.69
C ASN A 79 28.49 -10.46 -3.43
N TYR A 80 28.62 -11.73 -3.11
CA TYR A 80 28.04 -12.32 -1.90
C TYR A 80 28.74 -11.93 -0.60
N ALA A 81 29.93 -11.30 -0.67
CA ALA A 81 30.66 -10.81 0.49
C ALA A 81 30.24 -9.40 0.90
N ASP A 82 29.26 -8.80 0.21
CA ASP A 82 28.70 -7.48 0.55
C ASP A 82 28.14 -7.50 1.98
N GLN A 83 28.49 -6.50 2.78
CA GLN A 83 28.14 -6.42 4.19
C GLN A 83 27.24 -5.22 4.45
N PRO A 84 26.41 -5.26 5.52
CA PRO A 84 25.66 -4.08 5.94
C PRO A 84 26.65 -2.97 6.36
N GLU A 85 26.31 -1.74 5.99
CA GLU A 85 27.09 -0.55 6.29
C GLU A 85 26.29 0.38 7.19
N GLU A 86 26.91 0.91 8.27
CA GLU A 86 26.30 1.95 9.08
C GLU A 86 26.79 3.33 8.62
N ILE A 87 25.84 4.18 8.27
CA ILE A 87 26.10 5.53 7.77
C ILE A 87 25.48 6.54 8.75
N THR A 88 26.32 7.43 9.28
CA THR A 88 25.82 8.54 10.10
C THR A 88 25.50 9.74 9.21
N LEU A 89 24.22 10.08 9.14
CA LEU A 89 23.75 11.28 8.43
C LEU A 89 23.56 12.43 9.43
N ARG A 90 24.17 13.58 9.12
CA ARG A 90 23.97 14.82 9.87
C ARG A 90 23.06 15.73 9.07
N ALA A 91 21.87 16.03 9.60
CA ALA A 91 20.92 16.95 9.02
C ALA A 91 20.52 18.00 10.05
N ALA A 92 20.22 19.21 9.60
CA ALA A 92 19.75 20.29 10.46
C ALA A 92 18.23 20.23 10.67
N THR A 93 17.51 19.57 9.76
CA THR A 93 16.06 19.32 9.82
C THR A 93 15.75 17.96 9.22
N ALA A 94 14.58 17.42 9.53
CA ALA A 94 14.07 16.18 8.98
C ALA A 94 12.57 16.28 8.68
N ILE A 95 12.13 15.65 7.60
CA ILE A 95 10.70 15.49 7.28
C ILE A 95 10.39 14.00 7.32
N VAL A 96 9.46 13.59 8.19
CA VAL A 96 9.01 12.22 8.32
C VAL A 96 7.82 12.01 7.38
N ALA A 97 7.98 11.16 6.38
CA ALA A 97 6.99 10.86 5.35
C ALA A 97 6.91 9.34 5.12
N THR A 98 6.75 8.58 6.20
CA THR A 98 6.85 7.11 6.23
C THR A 98 5.59 6.40 5.70
N GLY A 99 4.55 7.16 5.34
CA GLY A 99 3.35 6.61 4.73
C GLY A 99 2.49 5.78 5.67
N TYR A 100 1.86 4.76 5.12
CA TYR A 100 0.91 3.88 5.81
C TYR A 100 1.09 2.42 5.37
N ASP A 101 0.60 1.54 6.21
CA ASP A 101 0.31 0.14 5.87
C ASP A 101 -1.21 -0.10 5.93
N VAL A 102 -1.65 -1.26 5.47
CA VAL A 102 -3.04 -1.70 5.63
C VAL A 102 -3.15 -2.67 6.81
N THR A 103 -4.33 -2.71 7.43
CA THR A 103 -4.60 -3.66 8.50
C THR A 103 -4.32 -5.09 8.02
N PRO A 104 -3.57 -5.90 8.77
CA PRO A 104 -3.32 -7.29 8.40
C PRO A 104 -4.62 -8.10 8.28
N LEU A 105 -4.73 -8.93 7.26
CA LEU A 105 -5.91 -9.78 7.02
C LEU A 105 -6.24 -10.70 8.20
N ARG A 106 -5.21 -11.15 8.94
CA ARG A 106 -5.36 -11.99 10.13
C ARG A 106 -6.14 -11.33 11.28
N ASP A 107 -6.21 -10.00 11.30
CA ASP A 107 -6.89 -9.26 12.36
C ASP A 107 -8.43 -9.28 12.18
N LYS A 108 -8.90 -9.70 10.99
CA LYS A 108 -10.31 -9.84 10.64
C LYS A 108 -10.59 -11.16 9.90
N PRO A 109 -10.42 -12.31 10.57
CA PRO A 109 -10.56 -13.62 9.95
C PRO A 109 -11.98 -13.88 9.39
N GLN A 110 -13.02 -13.23 9.95
CA GLN A 110 -14.38 -13.33 9.46
C GLN A 110 -14.59 -12.83 8.03
N PHE A 111 -13.62 -12.13 7.46
CA PHE A 111 -13.65 -11.74 6.05
C PHE A 111 -12.93 -12.75 5.13
N GLY A 112 -12.39 -13.86 5.65
CA GLY A 112 -11.78 -14.93 4.85
C GLY A 112 -10.51 -14.54 4.09
N GLY A 113 -9.99 -13.33 4.30
CA GLY A 113 -8.78 -12.86 3.62
C GLY A 113 -7.56 -13.71 3.99
N GLY A 114 -6.81 -14.14 2.96
CA GLY A 114 -5.68 -15.06 3.12
C GLY A 114 -6.06 -16.53 3.30
N GLN A 115 -7.36 -16.86 3.44
CA GLN A 115 -7.89 -18.22 3.53
C GLN A 115 -8.66 -18.61 2.25
N LEU A 116 -9.45 -17.67 1.71
CA LEU A 116 -10.24 -17.85 0.50
C LEU A 116 -9.49 -17.19 -0.65
N ALA A 117 -9.18 -17.96 -1.71
CA ALA A 117 -8.37 -17.47 -2.82
C ALA A 117 -8.98 -16.27 -3.55
N ASN A 118 -10.31 -16.21 -3.64
CA ASN A 118 -11.06 -15.14 -4.30
C ASN A 118 -11.49 -14.01 -3.34
N VAL A 119 -10.85 -13.92 -2.15
CA VAL A 119 -10.96 -12.77 -1.25
C VAL A 119 -9.63 -12.03 -1.24
N ILE A 120 -9.60 -10.87 -1.86
CA ILE A 120 -8.39 -10.08 -2.05
C ILE A 120 -8.51 -8.70 -1.39
N THR A 121 -7.38 -8.03 -1.21
CA THR A 121 -7.34 -6.65 -0.72
C THR A 121 -7.55 -5.66 -1.87
N ALA A 122 -7.99 -4.44 -1.56
CA ALA A 122 -8.08 -3.38 -2.56
C ALA A 122 -6.72 -3.02 -3.18
N MET A 123 -5.61 -3.18 -2.43
CA MET A 123 -4.25 -3.00 -2.97
C MET A 123 -3.91 -4.09 -4.00
N GLN A 124 -4.31 -5.34 -3.76
CA GLN A 124 -4.19 -6.43 -4.73
C GLN A 124 -5.07 -6.18 -5.96
N MET A 125 -6.31 -5.71 -5.78
CA MET A 125 -7.17 -5.32 -6.90
C MET A 125 -6.55 -4.20 -7.73
N GLU A 126 -5.92 -3.20 -7.12
CA GLU A 126 -5.21 -2.14 -7.84
C GLU A 126 -4.11 -2.71 -8.76
N ARG A 127 -3.41 -3.75 -8.30
CA ARG A 127 -2.39 -4.43 -9.12
C ARG A 127 -3.02 -5.23 -10.27
N LEU A 128 -4.15 -5.90 -10.05
CA LEU A 128 -4.86 -6.63 -11.10
C LEU A 128 -5.42 -5.71 -12.18
N LEU A 129 -5.84 -4.50 -11.81
CA LEU A 129 -6.39 -3.48 -12.74
C LEU A 129 -5.30 -2.64 -13.41
N ALA A 130 -4.07 -2.68 -12.92
CA ALA A 130 -2.99 -1.88 -13.50
C ALA A 130 -2.59 -2.41 -14.89
N PRO A 131 -2.28 -1.53 -15.87
CA PRO A 131 -1.81 -1.95 -17.20
C PRO A 131 -0.57 -2.84 -17.18
N HIS A 132 0.26 -2.69 -16.13
CA HIS A 132 1.46 -3.52 -15.89
C HIS A 132 1.23 -4.52 -14.75
N GLY A 133 -0.02 -4.91 -14.53
CA GLY A 133 -0.38 -5.92 -13.55
C GLY A 133 0.03 -7.33 -13.97
N PRO A 134 -0.10 -8.30 -13.04
CA PRO A 134 0.44 -9.64 -13.25
C PRO A 134 -0.19 -10.39 -14.43
N TYR A 135 -1.44 -10.08 -14.78
CA TYR A 135 -2.20 -10.82 -15.78
C TYR A 135 -2.62 -9.99 -17.00
N ASN A 136 -2.37 -8.67 -17.01
CA ASN A 136 -2.86 -7.71 -18.02
C ASN A 136 -4.41 -7.73 -18.21
N ARG A 137 -5.12 -8.30 -17.28
CA ARG A 137 -6.60 -8.40 -17.22
C ARG A 137 -7.04 -8.82 -15.84
N LEU A 138 -8.30 -8.59 -15.49
CA LEU A 138 -8.87 -9.05 -14.24
C LEU A 138 -9.23 -10.53 -14.31
N LEU A 139 -8.60 -11.33 -13.44
CA LEU A 139 -8.83 -12.78 -13.31
C LEU A 139 -9.03 -13.14 -11.84
N ARG A 140 -9.83 -14.18 -11.59
CA ARG A 140 -9.99 -14.82 -10.29
C ARG A 140 -8.69 -15.51 -9.90
N PRO A 141 -8.14 -15.27 -8.70
CA PRO A 141 -6.89 -15.92 -8.26
C PRO A 141 -6.99 -17.45 -8.16
N SER A 142 -8.18 -18.01 -7.89
CA SER A 142 -8.36 -19.45 -7.70
C SER A 142 -8.17 -20.29 -8.96
N ASP A 143 -8.65 -19.80 -10.12
CA ASP A 143 -8.78 -20.61 -11.34
C ASP A 143 -8.45 -19.87 -12.65
N GLY A 144 -8.11 -18.57 -12.55
CA GLY A 144 -7.76 -17.76 -13.71
C GLY A 144 -8.92 -17.42 -14.64
N LYS A 145 -10.18 -17.64 -14.21
CA LYS A 145 -11.34 -17.20 -14.97
C LYS A 145 -11.61 -15.71 -14.78
N GLN A 146 -12.27 -15.13 -15.73
CA GLN A 146 -12.79 -13.77 -15.64
C GLN A 146 -13.99 -13.75 -14.66
N PRO A 147 -14.03 -12.83 -13.66
CA PRO A 147 -15.20 -12.74 -12.78
C PRO A 147 -16.38 -12.12 -13.51
N GLU A 148 -17.57 -12.69 -13.28
CA GLU A 148 -18.86 -12.15 -13.74
C GLU A 148 -19.49 -11.29 -12.64
N SER A 149 -19.09 -11.46 -11.37
CA SER A 149 -19.54 -10.63 -10.25
C SER A 149 -18.41 -10.28 -9.29
N VAL A 150 -18.33 -9.00 -8.91
CA VAL A 150 -17.30 -8.49 -8.00
C VAL A 150 -17.94 -7.70 -6.87
N ALA A 151 -17.60 -8.04 -5.63
CA ALA A 151 -18.06 -7.32 -4.45
C ALA A 151 -16.95 -6.54 -3.77
N TYR A 152 -17.24 -5.33 -3.32
CA TYR A 152 -16.40 -4.56 -2.41
C TYR A 152 -17.00 -4.55 -1.01
N VAL A 153 -16.21 -4.90 0.00
CA VAL A 153 -16.60 -4.77 1.41
C VAL A 153 -15.89 -3.55 1.99
N GLN A 154 -16.63 -2.47 2.17
CA GLN A 154 -16.11 -1.23 2.72
C GLN A 154 -15.91 -1.33 4.24
N CYS A 155 -14.98 -0.53 4.76
CA CYS A 155 -14.65 -0.48 6.19
C CYS A 155 -14.26 -1.86 6.77
N ALA A 156 -13.62 -2.73 5.96
CA ALA A 156 -13.05 -3.96 6.46
C ALA A 156 -11.85 -3.64 7.36
N ALA A 157 -12.03 -3.78 8.69
CA ALA A 157 -11.06 -3.37 9.72
C ALA A 157 -10.74 -1.85 9.74
N SER A 158 -11.66 -1.00 9.29
CA SER A 158 -11.63 0.45 9.49
C SER A 158 -12.94 0.88 10.18
N ARG A 159 -12.93 1.93 10.99
CA ARG A 159 -14.06 2.32 11.87
C ARG A 159 -14.47 1.16 12.80
N ASP A 160 -13.48 0.46 13.30
CA ASP A 160 -13.64 -0.79 14.05
C ASP A 160 -12.78 -0.78 15.32
N ARG A 161 -13.45 -0.62 16.46
CA ARG A 161 -12.79 -0.59 17.76
C ARG A 161 -12.20 -1.94 18.17
N THR A 162 -12.72 -3.06 17.62
CA THR A 162 -12.26 -4.39 18.00
C THR A 162 -10.84 -4.69 17.53
N VAL A 163 -10.36 -3.95 16.51
CA VAL A 163 -8.97 -4.03 16.00
C VAL A 163 -8.16 -2.76 16.30
N GLY A 164 -8.66 -1.87 17.17
CA GLY A 164 -7.96 -0.64 17.54
C GLY A 164 -7.94 0.45 16.46
N ILE A 165 -8.85 0.39 15.48
CA ILE A 165 -8.95 1.35 14.37
C ILE A 165 -10.35 2.01 14.38
N PRO A 166 -10.65 2.88 15.37
CA PRO A 166 -11.96 3.51 15.49
C PRO A 166 -12.22 4.59 14.44
N TYR A 167 -11.21 4.98 13.68
CA TYR A 167 -11.24 6.07 12.70
C TYR A 167 -11.52 5.58 11.29
N CYS A 168 -11.92 6.51 10.42
CA CYS A 168 -12.09 6.29 8.98
C CYS A 168 -10.74 6.43 8.26
N SER A 169 -10.46 5.52 7.33
CA SER A 169 -9.27 5.57 6.48
C SER A 169 -9.36 6.59 5.34
N ARG A 170 -10.46 7.34 5.22
CA ARG A 170 -10.74 8.46 4.31
C ARG A 170 -10.75 8.14 2.81
N VAL A 171 -9.90 7.25 2.32
CA VAL A 171 -9.67 7.01 0.90
C VAL A 171 -10.47 5.83 0.33
N CYS A 172 -11.00 4.94 1.18
CA CYS A 172 -11.57 3.65 0.75
C CYS A 172 -12.77 3.81 -0.18
N CYS A 173 -13.69 4.73 0.11
CA CYS A 173 -14.87 4.93 -0.73
C CYS A 173 -14.47 5.35 -2.14
N MET A 174 -13.54 6.30 -2.25
CA MET A 174 -13.13 6.83 -3.55
C MET A 174 -12.33 5.82 -4.38
N TYR A 175 -11.39 5.08 -3.78
CA TYR A 175 -10.67 4.09 -4.57
C TYR A 175 -11.54 2.89 -4.96
N ALA A 176 -12.49 2.47 -4.11
CA ALA A 176 -13.41 1.40 -4.46
C ALA A 176 -14.34 1.81 -5.61
N ILE A 177 -14.87 3.03 -5.59
CA ILE A 177 -15.67 3.58 -6.69
C ILE A 177 -14.84 3.64 -7.99
N LYS A 178 -13.60 4.15 -7.93
CA LYS A 178 -12.69 4.19 -9.07
C LYS A 178 -12.43 2.79 -9.63
N GLN A 179 -12.10 1.83 -8.78
CA GLN A 179 -11.83 0.45 -9.19
C GLN A 179 -13.09 -0.21 -9.79
N ALA A 180 -14.26 0.01 -9.19
CA ALA A 180 -15.53 -0.49 -9.70
C ALA A 180 -15.83 0.06 -11.11
N MET A 181 -15.61 1.35 -11.34
CA MET A 181 -15.76 1.96 -12.67
C MET A 181 -14.76 1.38 -13.69
N LEU A 182 -13.51 1.12 -13.28
CA LEU A 182 -12.52 0.46 -14.14
C LEU A 182 -12.93 -0.98 -14.48
N ILE A 183 -13.49 -1.72 -13.53
CA ILE A 183 -14.02 -3.07 -13.76
C ILE A 183 -15.18 -3.02 -14.76
N SER A 184 -16.17 -2.16 -14.55
CA SER A 184 -17.32 -2.00 -15.48
C SER A 184 -16.86 -1.60 -16.88
N GLY A 185 -15.81 -0.79 -17.00
CA GLY A 185 -15.21 -0.43 -18.30
C GLY A 185 -14.48 -1.59 -18.97
N ALA A 186 -13.77 -2.43 -18.21
CA ALA A 186 -13.03 -3.57 -18.72
C ALA A 186 -13.91 -4.81 -18.95
N LEU A 187 -14.94 -4.99 -18.13
CA LEU A 187 -15.87 -6.12 -18.12
C LEU A 187 -17.32 -5.60 -18.10
N PRO A 188 -17.86 -5.16 -19.24
CA PRO A 188 -19.16 -4.48 -19.26
C PRO A 188 -20.36 -5.35 -18.85
N LEU A 189 -20.19 -6.68 -18.82
CA LEU A 189 -21.22 -7.64 -18.40
C LEU A 189 -21.06 -8.08 -16.94
N ALA A 190 -20.00 -7.65 -16.25
CA ALA A 190 -19.79 -8.03 -14.86
C ALA A 190 -20.61 -7.14 -13.91
N ASP A 191 -21.27 -7.76 -12.96
CA ASP A 191 -21.96 -7.08 -11.88
C ASP A 191 -20.96 -6.61 -10.82
N VAL A 192 -20.99 -5.32 -10.46
CA VAL A 192 -20.14 -4.78 -9.40
C VAL A 192 -21.00 -4.23 -8.28
N THR A 193 -20.80 -4.75 -7.06
CA THR A 193 -21.55 -4.35 -5.87
C THR A 193 -20.62 -3.79 -4.82
N ILE A 194 -20.91 -2.61 -4.27
CA ILE A 194 -20.18 -1.99 -3.15
C ILE A 194 -21.07 -2.06 -1.90
N TYR A 195 -20.66 -2.87 -0.92
CA TYR A 195 -21.29 -2.95 0.40
C TYR A 195 -20.66 -1.88 1.30
N TYR A 196 -21.49 -0.98 1.86
CA TYR A 196 -21.01 0.19 2.58
C TYR A 196 -21.84 0.51 3.85
N ILE A 197 -21.26 1.27 4.76
CA ILE A 197 -21.94 1.84 5.93
C ILE A 197 -22.44 3.26 5.60
N ASP A 198 -21.55 4.09 5.06
CA ASP A 198 -21.81 5.39 4.45
C ASP A 198 -20.76 5.64 3.34
N ILE A 199 -21.11 6.39 2.30
CA ILE A 199 -20.17 6.81 1.27
C ILE A 199 -19.61 8.19 1.63
N ARG A 200 -18.29 8.29 1.65
CA ARG A 200 -17.54 9.53 1.94
C ARG A 200 -16.87 10.03 0.68
N ALA A 201 -17.65 10.72 -0.15
CA ALA A 201 -17.23 11.38 -1.38
C ALA A 201 -17.14 12.89 -1.15
N PHE A 202 -16.20 13.33 -0.30
CA PHE A 202 -16.03 14.72 0.06
C PHE A 202 -14.94 15.39 -0.78
N GLY A 203 -15.17 16.62 -1.19
CA GLY A 203 -14.30 17.40 -2.05
C GLY A 203 -14.97 17.76 -3.38
N LYS A 204 -14.40 18.74 -4.09
CA LYS A 204 -14.96 19.25 -5.34
C LYS A 204 -14.92 18.16 -6.43
N GLY A 205 -16.09 17.79 -6.94
CA GLY A 205 -16.25 16.80 -8.02
C GLY A 205 -16.39 15.35 -7.55
N TYR A 206 -16.16 15.03 -6.28
CA TYR A 206 -16.22 13.63 -5.80
C TYR A 206 -17.65 13.12 -5.68
N GLU A 207 -18.61 13.97 -5.32
CA GLU A 207 -20.04 13.61 -5.36
C GLU A 207 -20.48 13.26 -6.78
N GLN A 208 -20.08 14.06 -7.79
CA GLN A 208 -20.38 13.75 -9.18
C GLN A 208 -19.73 12.44 -9.62
N PHE A 209 -18.51 12.16 -9.16
CA PHE A 209 -17.81 10.91 -9.45
C PHE A 209 -18.59 9.69 -8.90
N PHE A 210 -19.14 9.81 -7.69
CA PHE A 210 -20.01 8.79 -7.08
C PHE A 210 -21.31 8.61 -7.88
N GLN A 211 -21.98 9.70 -8.26
CA GLN A 211 -23.19 9.66 -9.07
C GLN A 211 -22.94 9.04 -10.45
N ASN A 212 -21.81 9.33 -11.07
CA ASN A 212 -21.42 8.71 -12.34
C ASN A 212 -21.26 7.18 -12.20
N ALA A 213 -20.68 6.71 -11.09
CA ALA A 213 -20.57 5.28 -10.83
C ALA A 213 -21.94 4.60 -10.70
N GLN A 214 -22.90 5.25 -10.02
CA GLN A 214 -24.30 4.76 -9.97
C GLN A 214 -24.94 4.73 -11.36
N ALA A 215 -24.72 5.75 -12.18
CA ALA A 215 -25.22 5.82 -13.55
C ALA A 215 -24.60 4.75 -14.47
N MET A 216 -23.40 4.25 -14.17
CA MET A 216 -22.76 3.12 -14.85
C MET A 216 -23.33 1.75 -14.43
N GLY A 217 -24.30 1.71 -13.51
CA GLY A 217 -24.91 0.48 -13.03
C GLY A 217 -24.20 -0.20 -11.86
N ILE A 218 -23.20 0.42 -11.25
CA ILE A 218 -22.56 -0.09 -10.04
C ILE A 218 -23.57 -0.07 -8.90
N GLN A 219 -23.76 -1.22 -8.26
CA GLN A 219 -24.73 -1.38 -7.19
C GLN A 219 -24.13 -0.92 -5.85
N PHE A 220 -24.88 -0.14 -5.09
CA PHE A 220 -24.50 0.33 -3.76
C PHE A 220 -25.49 -0.24 -2.74
N VAL A 221 -25.02 -1.16 -1.89
CA VAL A 221 -25.82 -1.84 -0.87
C VAL A 221 -25.39 -1.39 0.52
N LYS A 222 -26.28 -0.71 1.24
CA LYS A 222 -26.00 -0.26 2.60
C LYS A 222 -26.11 -1.43 3.57
N ALA A 223 -24.98 -2.07 3.81
CA ALA A 223 -24.83 -3.23 4.66
C ALA A 223 -23.36 -3.44 5.08
N LYS A 224 -23.14 -4.20 6.13
CA LYS A 224 -21.83 -4.69 6.52
C LYS A 224 -21.84 -6.23 6.47
N PRO A 225 -21.44 -6.83 5.35
CA PRO A 225 -21.50 -8.28 5.19
C PRO A 225 -20.43 -9.01 6.01
N ALA A 226 -20.73 -10.25 6.37
CA ALA A 226 -19.78 -11.27 6.77
C ALA A 226 -19.58 -12.28 5.65
N ILE A 227 -18.38 -12.79 5.48
CA ILE A 227 -18.07 -13.86 4.52
C ILE A 227 -18.38 -15.20 5.19
N THR A 228 -19.14 -16.06 4.50
CA THR A 228 -19.60 -17.34 5.04
C THR A 228 -18.85 -18.54 4.48
N GLY A 229 -18.12 -18.38 3.37
CA GLY A 229 -17.32 -19.46 2.76
C GLY A 229 -17.22 -19.37 1.25
N ASN A 230 -16.71 -20.44 0.64
CA ASN A 230 -16.71 -20.61 -0.81
C ASN A 230 -18.06 -21.16 -1.29
N THR A 231 -18.46 -20.79 -2.51
CA THR A 231 -19.52 -21.45 -3.25
C THR A 231 -19.00 -22.70 -3.96
N ALA A 232 -19.88 -23.53 -4.50
CA ALA A 232 -19.52 -24.78 -5.17
C ALA A 232 -18.66 -24.57 -6.43
N ASP A 233 -18.80 -23.43 -7.09
CA ASP A 233 -18.07 -23.02 -8.29
C ASP A 233 -16.80 -22.17 -7.98
N GLY A 234 -16.43 -22.10 -6.69
CA GLY A 234 -15.23 -21.40 -6.22
C GLY A 234 -15.41 -19.90 -6.00
N GLY A 235 -16.63 -19.37 -6.12
CA GLY A 235 -16.98 -18.01 -5.71
C GLY A 235 -16.96 -17.85 -4.18
N VAL A 236 -17.47 -16.72 -3.69
CA VAL A 236 -17.49 -16.33 -2.28
C VAL A 236 -18.92 -16.01 -1.87
N SER A 237 -19.40 -16.64 -0.80
CA SER A 237 -20.71 -16.37 -0.22
C SER A 237 -20.62 -15.31 0.88
N LEU A 238 -21.50 -14.30 0.80
CA LEU A 238 -21.64 -13.21 1.77
C LEU A 238 -23.01 -13.29 2.44
N ARG A 239 -23.05 -12.94 3.73
CA ARG A 239 -24.30 -12.82 4.49
C ARG A 239 -24.38 -11.45 5.15
N TYR A 240 -25.50 -10.74 4.97
CA TYR A 240 -25.70 -9.41 5.53
C TYR A 240 -27.15 -9.14 5.86
N GLU A 241 -27.37 -8.19 6.74
CA GLU A 241 -28.67 -7.61 7.06
C GLU A 241 -28.90 -6.37 6.20
N LEU A 242 -30.04 -6.27 5.55
CA LEU A 242 -30.46 -5.07 4.84
C LEU A 242 -30.72 -3.96 5.85
N GLN A 243 -29.97 -2.85 5.74
CA GLN A 243 -30.15 -1.68 6.60
C GLN A 243 -31.37 -0.83 6.24
N GLU A 244 -31.89 -1.04 5.01
CA GLU A 244 -33.06 -0.36 4.48
C GLU A 244 -34.17 -1.38 4.24
N GLY A 245 -35.36 -1.13 4.77
CA GLY A 245 -36.52 -2.01 4.66
C GLY A 245 -36.81 -2.81 5.92
N ASP A 246 -37.02 -4.12 5.78
CA ASP A 246 -37.51 -5.02 6.83
C ASP A 246 -36.39 -5.64 7.72
N GLY A 247 -35.14 -5.28 7.51
CA GLY A 247 -34.01 -5.83 8.26
C GLY A 247 -33.72 -7.30 7.99
N ARG A 248 -34.23 -7.86 6.88
CA ARG A 248 -34.04 -9.28 6.55
C ARG A 248 -32.58 -9.62 6.28
N ILE A 249 -32.22 -10.85 6.62
CA ILE A 249 -30.92 -11.42 6.29
C ILE A 249 -30.92 -11.88 4.83
N VAL A 250 -29.90 -11.46 4.09
CA VAL A 250 -29.68 -11.82 2.69
C VAL A 250 -28.37 -12.57 2.56
N THR A 251 -28.36 -13.60 1.72
CA THR A 251 -27.14 -14.26 1.24
C THR A 251 -26.93 -13.87 -0.22
N ALA A 252 -25.74 -13.42 -0.55
CA ALA A 252 -25.30 -13.11 -1.90
C ALA A 252 -24.02 -13.86 -2.24
N GLU A 253 -23.83 -14.17 -3.51
CA GLU A 253 -22.66 -14.88 -4.02
C GLU A 253 -21.94 -14.00 -5.04
N HIS A 254 -20.61 -13.99 -4.97
CA HIS A 254 -19.76 -13.23 -5.88
C HIS A 254 -18.54 -14.05 -6.29
N ASP A 255 -18.07 -13.84 -7.49
CA ASP A 255 -16.87 -14.49 -8.01
C ASP A 255 -15.59 -14.01 -7.34
N LEU A 256 -15.57 -12.74 -6.98
CA LEU A 256 -14.41 -12.07 -6.39
C LEU A 256 -14.86 -11.06 -5.33
N VAL A 257 -14.26 -11.10 -4.16
CA VAL A 257 -14.53 -10.15 -3.07
C VAL A 257 -13.30 -9.34 -2.76
N VAL A 258 -13.46 -8.02 -2.68
CA VAL A 258 -12.41 -7.05 -2.42
C VAL A 258 -12.61 -6.41 -1.06
N LEU A 259 -11.62 -6.53 -0.19
CA LEU A 259 -11.64 -5.94 1.15
C LEU A 259 -10.99 -4.56 1.14
N SER A 260 -11.78 -3.53 1.49
CA SER A 260 -11.28 -2.18 1.75
C SER A 260 -10.78 -2.08 3.18
N LEU A 261 -9.51 -2.46 3.39
CA LEU A 261 -8.87 -2.55 4.70
C LEU A 261 -8.59 -1.16 5.30
N GLY A 262 -8.49 -1.12 6.62
CA GLY A 262 -8.10 0.08 7.35
C GLY A 262 -6.65 0.49 7.10
N LEU A 263 -6.36 1.80 7.09
CA LEU A 263 -5.02 2.34 7.03
C LEU A 263 -4.44 2.46 8.44
N VAL A 264 -3.22 1.99 8.61
CA VAL A 264 -2.43 2.07 9.85
C VAL A 264 -1.08 2.72 9.56
N PRO A 265 -0.35 3.25 10.57
CA PRO A 265 0.97 3.81 10.33
C PRO A 265 1.92 2.78 9.69
N GLY A 266 2.65 3.20 8.65
CA GLY A 266 3.68 2.38 8.00
C GLY A 266 4.99 2.29 8.80
N TRP A 267 5.12 3.06 9.89
CA TRP A 267 6.32 3.11 10.72
C TRP A 267 6.02 3.60 12.13
N SER A 268 6.79 3.13 13.12
CA SER A 268 6.77 3.61 14.50
C SER A 268 8.08 4.32 14.84
N PRO A 269 8.04 5.49 15.53
CA PRO A 269 9.24 6.14 16.03
C PRO A 269 9.85 5.44 17.26
N GLU A 270 9.15 4.49 17.86
CA GLU A 270 9.58 3.78 19.06
C GLU A 270 10.96 3.11 18.86
N GLY A 271 11.87 3.36 19.78
CA GLY A 271 13.25 2.87 19.71
C GLY A 271 14.15 3.58 18.69
N VAL A 272 13.61 4.53 17.90
CA VAL A 272 14.34 5.29 16.87
C VAL A 272 14.51 6.75 17.26
N CYS A 273 13.42 7.44 17.60
CA CYS A 273 13.44 8.83 18.02
C CYS A 273 12.25 9.14 18.95
N PRO A 274 12.35 10.18 19.81
CA PRO A 274 11.33 10.50 20.80
C PRO A 274 10.15 11.32 20.22
N LEU A 275 9.66 10.95 19.04
CA LEU A 275 8.45 11.55 18.45
C LEU A 275 7.21 11.00 19.12
N ALA A 276 6.29 11.87 19.52
CA ALA A 276 5.00 11.46 20.07
C ALA A 276 4.07 10.91 18.97
N CYS A 277 3.35 9.82 19.31
CA CYS A 277 2.24 9.31 18.53
C CYS A 277 0.90 9.58 19.22
N GLY A 278 -0.17 9.64 18.42
CA GLY A 278 -1.54 9.66 18.91
C GLY A 278 -2.01 8.28 19.39
N GLU A 279 -3.23 8.20 19.93
CA GLU A 279 -3.88 6.92 20.27
C GLU A 279 -4.08 6.02 19.04
N ASP A 280 -4.16 6.63 17.87
CA ASP A 280 -4.23 5.99 16.55
C ASP A 280 -2.87 5.50 16.04
N ARG A 281 -1.80 5.73 16.81
CA ARG A 281 -0.40 5.39 16.53
C ARG A 281 0.24 6.19 15.38
N PHE A 282 -0.47 7.11 14.73
CA PHE A 282 0.13 8.06 13.79
C PHE A 282 0.95 9.12 14.52
N ILE A 283 1.91 9.72 13.83
CA ILE A 283 2.74 10.79 14.39
C ILE A 283 1.84 11.97 14.79
N LYS A 284 1.94 12.35 16.05
CA LYS A 284 1.15 13.46 16.60
C LYS A 284 1.70 14.80 16.14
N THR A 285 0.81 15.66 15.65
CA THR A 285 1.14 17.05 15.34
C THR A 285 0.76 17.97 16.49
N VAL A 286 1.48 19.09 16.65
CA VAL A 286 1.32 20.01 17.80
C VAL A 286 -0.07 20.61 17.85
N LYS A 287 -0.56 21.11 16.70
CA LYS A 287 -1.92 21.65 16.54
C LYS A 287 -2.44 21.27 15.15
N PRO A 288 -3.14 20.14 15.01
CA PRO A 288 -3.49 19.58 13.71
C PRO A 288 -4.21 20.52 12.74
N LYS A 289 -4.98 21.50 13.27
CA LYS A 289 -5.73 22.47 12.45
C LYS A 289 -4.92 23.71 12.06
N LEU A 290 -3.89 24.07 12.82
CA LEU A 290 -3.11 25.28 12.60
C LEU A 290 -1.71 24.98 12.11
N PHE A 291 -1.10 23.91 12.62
CA PHE A 291 0.27 23.50 12.32
C PHE A 291 0.31 22.00 12.04
N PRO A 292 -0.31 21.54 10.93
CA PRO A 292 -0.48 20.09 10.64
C PRO A 292 0.83 19.37 10.37
N ASN A 293 1.91 20.10 10.11
CA ASN A 293 3.22 19.53 9.79
C ASN A 293 4.22 19.61 10.94
N LEU A 294 3.90 20.33 12.05
CA LEU A 294 4.82 20.48 13.18
C LEU A 294 4.68 19.30 14.14
N THR A 295 5.80 18.67 14.48
CA THR A 295 5.89 17.67 15.54
C THR A 295 6.30 18.32 16.87
N ASP A 296 6.32 17.55 17.94
CA ASP A 296 6.83 17.95 19.25
C ASP A 296 8.36 18.09 19.30
N MET A 297 9.08 17.64 18.26
CA MET A 297 10.51 17.80 18.12
C MET A 297 10.88 18.99 17.22
N PRO A 298 11.55 20.03 17.75
CA PRO A 298 11.98 21.16 16.94
C PRO A 298 12.89 20.76 15.77
N GLY A 299 12.52 21.17 14.56
CA GLY A 299 13.24 20.84 13.32
C GLY A 299 12.89 19.49 12.73
N VAL A 300 11.92 18.78 13.32
CA VAL A 300 11.35 17.57 12.74
C VAL A 300 9.91 17.85 12.34
N PHE A 301 9.59 17.60 11.09
CA PHE A 301 8.29 17.82 10.48
C PHE A 301 7.69 16.52 9.99
N VAL A 302 6.38 16.48 9.77
CA VAL A 302 5.69 15.31 9.24
C VAL A 302 4.87 15.71 8.02
N ALA A 303 4.76 14.79 7.05
CA ALA A 303 3.95 14.99 5.85
C ALA A 303 3.28 13.69 5.39
N GLY A 304 2.15 13.86 4.71
CA GLY A 304 1.40 12.77 4.12
C GLY A 304 0.81 11.82 5.16
N ALA A 305 0.59 10.56 4.76
CA ALA A 305 -0.11 9.59 5.58
C ALA A 305 0.64 9.15 6.86
N ALA A 306 1.85 9.65 7.12
CA ALA A 306 2.56 9.43 8.39
C ALA A 306 1.86 10.10 9.59
N ALA A 307 1.08 11.17 9.37
CA ALA A 307 0.32 11.89 10.39
C ALA A 307 -1.18 11.51 10.43
N GLY A 308 -1.61 10.54 9.64
CA GLY A 308 -3.00 10.08 9.57
C GLY A 308 -3.44 9.77 8.14
N PRO A 309 -4.56 9.04 7.98
CA PRO A 309 -5.09 8.70 6.67
C PRO A 309 -5.44 9.94 5.85
N LYS A 310 -4.96 10.02 4.61
CA LYS A 310 -5.24 11.09 3.66
C LYS A 310 -5.00 10.64 2.21
N ASP A 311 -5.57 11.38 1.29
CA ASP A 311 -5.42 11.14 -0.14
C ASP A 311 -4.14 11.77 -0.72
N ILE A 312 -3.95 11.62 -2.03
CA ILE A 312 -2.78 12.15 -2.75
C ILE A 312 -2.79 13.68 -2.74
N VAL A 313 -3.96 14.32 -2.88
CA VAL A 313 -4.09 15.79 -2.95
C VAL A 313 -3.65 16.41 -1.62
N ASP A 314 -4.18 15.91 -0.51
CA ASP A 314 -3.80 16.34 0.83
C ASP A 314 -2.31 16.06 1.11
N SER A 315 -1.81 14.89 0.68
CA SER A 315 -0.40 14.52 0.87
C SER A 315 0.56 15.45 0.12
N ILE A 316 0.21 15.87 -1.10
CA ILE A 316 1.01 16.83 -1.89
C ILE A 316 0.99 18.22 -1.22
N ALA A 317 -0.19 18.67 -0.77
CA ALA A 317 -0.31 19.95 -0.08
C ALA A 317 0.53 19.99 1.20
N GLU A 318 0.47 18.92 2.01
CA GLU A 318 1.27 18.80 3.23
C GLU A 318 2.77 18.67 2.96
N ALA A 319 3.18 18.00 1.88
CA ALA A 319 4.59 17.92 1.49
C ALA A 319 5.15 19.32 1.20
N GLY A 320 4.40 20.16 0.49
CA GLY A 320 4.76 21.56 0.25
C GLY A 320 4.84 22.38 1.54
N ALA A 321 3.85 22.22 2.43
CA ALA A 321 3.84 22.90 3.72
C ALA A 321 5.01 22.45 4.61
N ALA A 322 5.29 21.16 4.71
CA ALA A 322 6.41 20.64 5.49
C ALA A 322 7.77 21.12 4.96
N ALA A 323 7.92 21.20 3.63
CA ALA A 323 9.12 21.75 3.00
C ALA A 323 9.31 23.24 3.34
N MET A 324 8.23 24.03 3.32
CA MET A 324 8.26 25.46 3.70
C MET A 324 8.63 25.64 5.18
N GLU A 325 8.02 24.87 6.08
CA GLU A 325 8.33 24.91 7.51
C GLU A 325 9.80 24.51 7.79
N ALA A 326 10.29 23.48 7.10
CA ALA A 326 11.69 23.10 7.18
C ALA A 326 12.64 24.21 6.69
N SER A 327 12.29 24.89 5.60
CA SER A 327 13.03 26.04 5.07
C SER A 327 13.06 27.20 6.05
N ASN A 328 11.91 27.56 6.62
CA ASN A 328 11.79 28.62 7.63
C ASN A 328 12.65 28.30 8.87
N TYR A 329 12.62 27.06 9.33
CA TYR A 329 13.43 26.60 10.46
C TYR A 329 14.93 26.70 10.19
N LEU A 330 15.37 26.41 8.96
CA LEU A 330 16.78 26.53 8.56
C LEU A 330 17.23 27.99 8.45
N THR A 331 16.38 28.87 7.94
CA THR A 331 16.70 30.30 7.78
C THR A 331 16.71 31.08 9.10
N ALA A 332 15.89 30.65 10.05
CA ALA A 332 15.86 31.25 11.40
C ALA A 332 17.06 30.86 12.27
N ARG A 333 17.85 29.83 11.87
CA ARG A 333 19.07 29.45 12.59
C ARG A 333 20.28 30.26 12.13
N PRO A 334 21.15 30.71 13.04
CA PRO A 334 22.43 31.29 12.64
C PRO A 334 23.18 30.26 11.79
N ARG A 335 23.62 30.67 10.60
CA ARG A 335 24.50 29.83 9.77
C ARG A 335 25.73 29.48 10.59
N PRO A 336 26.18 28.22 10.66
CA PRO A 336 27.48 27.90 11.23
C PRO A 336 28.49 28.75 10.48
N THR A 337 29.20 29.60 11.19
CA THR A 337 30.38 30.27 10.63
C THR A 337 31.30 29.18 10.15
N ALA A 338 31.64 29.17 8.87
CA ALA A 338 32.64 28.27 8.33
C ALA A 338 33.90 28.55 9.15
N LYS A 339 34.27 27.67 10.08
CA LYS A 339 35.60 27.68 10.65
C LYS A 339 36.52 27.50 9.46
N ALA A 340 37.34 28.54 9.17
CA ALA A 340 38.39 28.44 8.21
C ALA A 340 39.18 27.15 8.53
N ALA A 341 39.24 26.26 7.52
CA ALA A 341 40.17 25.16 7.55
C ALA A 341 41.56 25.75 7.53
N GLY A 342 42.19 25.79 8.71
CA GLY A 342 43.62 26.01 8.88
C GLY A 342 44.33 24.67 8.86
#